data_5974745a65a92cec804afd06dac17c75
#
_entry.id   5974745a65a92cec804afd06dac17c75
#
_cell.length_a   1.000
_cell.length_b   1.000
_cell.length_c   1.000
_cell.angle_alpha   90.00
_cell.angle_beta   90.00
_cell.angle_gamma   90.00
#
_symmetry.space_group_name_H-M   'P 1'
#
loop_
_entity.id
_entity.type
_entity.pdbx_description
1 polymer ?
#
loop_
_entity_poly.entity_id
_entity_poly.type
_entity_poly.pdbx_seq_one_letter_code
_entity_poly.pdbx_strand_id
1 'polypeptide(L)'
;MQELQGVIDNIVFQSEDNQFSVFRVKTDHEGKVSVVYRGPAPFLGESVELSGSWGEHAKFGRQFRAEVCQAIKPSTTDGVERFLASGAVRGIGKTMAARIVEHFGSDTLDVLSLSPYRLTEISGIGRKKAEAIGMSYAELSDMRELMVYLESHGVSANYAPKLQAQYGATAMKRIQENPYSLASDITGIGFRTADKIALATGMDGACEERIKAGLEYALNQAASAGHTCVPEELLLRETVRLLQVSSSVVNDVFQNLLAEDMLRTEEVGGLRLIYPEYLYQAEVQTSKRLLKLRDLADALEKVNVDKIIGQWESEAGIVLAEAQKEAIHASLKYGVFVLTGGPGTGKTTVIKGILAVLEKAGCRILLAAPTGRAARRLADSSGHPAVTVHRLLEYTPNGGGFNFGKNDGDPLDANAIIIDEASMLDITPVSYTHLRA
;
A
#
# COMPACT_ATOMS: atom_id res chain seq x y z
N MET A 1 -39.90 -5.13 -7.53
CA MET A 1 -39.16 -4.40 -6.50
C MET A 1 -40.14 -3.57 -5.71
N GLN A 2 -39.98 -3.53 -4.41
CA GLN A 2 -40.78 -2.68 -3.53
C GLN A 2 -39.93 -1.53 -3.06
N GLU A 3 -40.53 -0.37 -2.84
CA GLU A 3 -39.83 0.82 -2.37
C GLU A 3 -40.17 1.06 -0.89
N LEU A 4 -39.16 1.48 -0.12
CA LEU A 4 -39.27 1.81 1.29
C LEU A 4 -38.53 3.11 1.54
N GLN A 5 -39.24 4.12 2.03
CA GLN A 5 -38.65 5.40 2.42
C GLN A 5 -38.69 5.57 3.93
N GLY A 6 -37.65 6.18 4.48
CA GLY A 6 -37.60 6.47 5.90
C GLY A 6 -36.26 7.08 6.33
N VAL A 7 -36.12 7.25 7.65
CA VAL A 7 -34.94 7.86 8.27
C VAL A 7 -34.15 6.78 9.00
N ILE A 8 -32.83 6.78 8.85
CA ILE A 8 -31.95 5.84 9.55
C ILE A 8 -31.99 6.09 11.06
N ASP A 9 -32.50 5.11 11.79
CA ASP A 9 -32.67 5.18 13.25
C ASP A 9 -31.43 4.63 13.99
N ASN A 10 -30.85 3.54 13.49
CA ASN A 10 -29.67 2.90 14.10
C ASN A 10 -28.91 2.02 13.11
N ILE A 11 -27.59 1.99 13.18
CA ILE A 11 -26.76 1.02 12.49
C ILE A 11 -26.51 -0.15 13.44
N VAL A 12 -27.01 -1.34 13.06
CA VAL A 12 -26.93 -2.56 13.87
C VAL A 12 -25.62 -3.28 13.64
N PHE A 13 -25.16 -3.32 12.38
CA PHE A 13 -23.94 -3.99 11.99
C PHE A 13 -23.39 -3.38 10.69
N GLN A 14 -22.08 -3.28 10.59
CA GLN A 14 -21.37 -2.94 9.36
C GLN A 14 -20.11 -3.78 9.29
N SER A 15 -19.87 -4.43 8.15
CA SER A 15 -18.65 -5.20 7.92
C SER A 15 -17.43 -4.28 7.80
N GLU A 16 -16.26 -4.76 8.19
CA GLU A 16 -15.00 -3.97 8.14
C GLU A 16 -14.64 -3.51 6.72
N ASP A 17 -15.02 -4.29 5.72
CA ASP A 17 -14.85 -3.97 4.29
C ASP A 17 -15.96 -3.08 3.70
N ASN A 18 -16.92 -2.65 4.52
CA ASN A 18 -18.10 -1.86 4.14
C ASN A 18 -18.96 -2.46 3.00
N GLN A 19 -18.83 -3.77 2.73
CA GLN A 19 -19.59 -4.44 1.68
C GLN A 19 -20.96 -4.96 2.16
N PHE A 20 -21.19 -4.96 3.46
CA PHE A 20 -22.42 -5.45 4.05
C PHE A 20 -22.80 -4.64 5.28
N SER A 21 -24.06 -4.22 5.35
CA SER A 21 -24.60 -3.47 6.48
C SER A 21 -26.00 -3.91 6.86
N VAL A 22 -26.30 -3.81 8.16
CA VAL A 22 -27.62 -4.01 8.73
C VAL A 22 -27.95 -2.78 9.56
N PHE A 23 -29.05 -2.12 9.21
CA PHE A 23 -29.49 -0.91 9.90
C PHE A 23 -31.01 -0.88 10.08
N ARG A 24 -31.47 -0.01 10.95
CA ARG A 24 -32.91 0.20 11.18
C ARG A 24 -33.35 1.50 10.57
N VAL A 25 -34.46 1.42 9.80
CA VAL A 25 -35.09 2.58 9.18
C VAL A 25 -36.40 2.82 9.89
N LYS A 26 -36.66 4.04 10.31
CA LYS A 26 -37.94 4.50 10.79
C LYS A 26 -38.76 5.01 9.62
N THR A 27 -39.83 4.31 9.28
CA THR A 27 -40.76 4.66 8.19
C THR A 27 -42.04 5.25 8.76
N ASP A 28 -42.76 5.99 7.95
CA ASP A 28 -44.02 6.64 8.37
C ASP A 28 -45.18 5.63 8.50
N HIS A 29 -45.13 4.50 7.76
CA HIS A 29 -46.20 3.55 7.69
C HIS A 29 -45.95 2.21 8.41
N GLU A 30 -44.72 1.72 8.39
CA GLU A 30 -44.37 0.39 8.93
C GLU A 30 -43.58 0.45 10.26
N GLY A 31 -43.35 1.65 10.81
CA GLY A 31 -42.59 1.85 12.01
C GLY A 31 -41.08 1.60 11.82
N LYS A 32 -40.44 0.85 12.72
CA LYS A 32 -38.99 0.54 12.63
C LYS A 32 -38.78 -0.75 11.86
N VAL A 33 -38.18 -0.66 10.68
CA VAL A 33 -37.88 -1.76 9.78
C VAL A 33 -36.39 -2.09 9.85
N SER A 34 -36.04 -3.38 10.02
CA SER A 34 -34.67 -3.84 9.87
C SER A 34 -34.35 -4.03 8.40
N VAL A 35 -33.30 -3.39 7.93
CA VAL A 35 -32.83 -3.43 6.54
C VAL A 35 -31.48 -4.13 6.47
N VAL A 36 -31.36 -5.02 5.48
CA VAL A 36 -30.10 -5.69 5.12
C VAL A 36 -29.71 -5.16 3.75
N TYR A 37 -28.50 -4.61 3.66
CA TYR A 37 -27.99 -3.99 2.44
C TYR A 37 -26.59 -4.48 2.13
N ARG A 38 -26.31 -4.73 0.85
CA ARG A 38 -24.97 -5.04 0.36
C ARG A 38 -24.27 -3.76 -0.09
N GLY A 39 -23.68 -3.08 0.87
CA GLY A 39 -23.01 -1.81 0.69
C GLY A 39 -22.74 -1.12 2.02
N PRO A 40 -22.15 0.08 1.98
CA PRO A 40 -21.87 0.87 3.17
C PRO A 40 -23.16 1.29 3.87
N ALA A 41 -23.14 1.32 5.21
CA ALA A 41 -24.27 1.83 5.96
C ALA A 41 -24.48 3.33 5.68
N PRO A 42 -25.74 3.78 5.46
CA PRO A 42 -26.05 5.19 5.41
C PRO A 42 -25.77 5.86 6.77
N PHE A 43 -25.71 7.19 6.79
CA PHE A 43 -25.46 7.91 8.05
C PHE A 43 -26.70 7.89 8.95
N LEU A 44 -26.46 7.87 10.26
CA LEU A 44 -27.53 8.00 11.26
C LEU A 44 -28.33 9.29 11.02
N GLY A 45 -29.65 9.21 11.05
CA GLY A 45 -30.55 10.34 10.81
C GLY A 45 -30.72 10.71 9.33
N GLU A 46 -30.08 10.03 8.42
CA GLU A 46 -30.20 10.23 6.98
C GLU A 46 -31.55 9.73 6.48
N SER A 47 -32.18 10.51 5.60
CA SER A 47 -33.37 10.08 4.89
C SER A 47 -32.94 9.25 3.69
N VAL A 48 -33.52 8.05 3.55
CA VAL A 48 -33.16 7.10 2.50
C VAL A 48 -34.37 6.61 1.75
N GLU A 49 -34.19 6.35 0.47
CA GLU A 49 -35.08 5.60 -0.38
C GLU A 49 -34.42 4.26 -0.71
N LEU A 50 -35.12 3.19 -0.42
CA LEU A 50 -34.66 1.82 -0.55
C LEU A 50 -35.50 1.08 -1.57
N SER A 51 -34.87 0.44 -2.54
CA SER A 51 -35.53 -0.48 -3.45
C SER A 51 -35.06 -1.89 -3.16
N GLY A 52 -36.01 -2.84 -3.03
CA GLY A 52 -35.67 -4.20 -2.67
C GLY A 52 -36.87 -5.12 -2.51
N SER A 53 -36.74 -6.10 -1.63
CA SER A 53 -37.76 -7.09 -1.34
C SER A 53 -37.81 -7.44 0.15
N TRP A 54 -39.03 -7.77 0.63
CA TRP A 54 -39.22 -8.30 1.98
C TRP A 54 -38.75 -9.75 2.07
N GLY A 55 -38.07 -10.09 3.15
CA GLY A 55 -37.67 -11.43 3.47
C GLY A 55 -37.86 -11.74 4.93
N GLU A 56 -37.88 -13.01 5.28
CA GLU A 56 -37.96 -13.48 6.66
C GLU A 56 -36.65 -14.17 7.04
N HIS A 57 -36.07 -13.78 8.17
CA HIS A 57 -34.86 -14.40 8.70
C HIS A 57 -35.23 -15.22 9.94
N ALA A 58 -34.80 -16.49 9.99
CA ALA A 58 -35.19 -17.44 11.05
C ALA A 58 -34.94 -16.93 12.49
N LYS A 59 -33.93 -16.08 12.70
CA LYS A 59 -33.54 -15.54 14.03
C LYS A 59 -33.99 -14.09 14.25
N PHE A 60 -34.12 -13.28 13.19
CA PHE A 60 -34.33 -11.83 13.29
C PHE A 60 -35.69 -11.36 12.72
N GLY A 61 -36.54 -12.31 12.28
CA GLY A 61 -37.87 -12.02 11.78
C GLY A 61 -37.89 -11.32 10.41
N ARG A 62 -38.93 -10.54 10.17
CA ARG A 62 -39.18 -9.84 8.91
C ARG A 62 -38.15 -8.73 8.71
N GLN A 63 -37.48 -8.75 7.57
CA GLN A 63 -36.43 -7.79 7.18
C GLN A 63 -36.64 -7.33 5.74
N PHE A 64 -36.24 -6.09 5.44
CA PHE A 64 -36.20 -5.58 4.08
C PHE A 64 -34.81 -5.81 3.51
N ARG A 65 -34.69 -6.53 2.40
CA ARG A 65 -33.45 -6.75 1.68
C ARG A 65 -33.34 -5.70 0.59
N ALA A 66 -32.56 -4.65 0.86
CA ALA A 66 -32.34 -3.58 -0.08
C ALA A 66 -31.28 -3.98 -1.13
N GLU A 67 -31.59 -3.76 -2.38
CA GLU A 67 -30.68 -3.87 -3.52
C GLU A 67 -30.09 -2.51 -3.85
N VAL A 68 -30.89 -1.43 -3.66
CA VAL A 68 -30.49 -0.04 -3.85
C VAL A 68 -30.81 0.73 -2.57
N CYS A 69 -29.88 1.58 -2.16
CA CYS A 69 -30.04 2.50 -1.04
C CYS A 69 -29.57 3.90 -1.50
N GLN A 70 -30.53 4.81 -1.69
CA GLN A 70 -30.25 6.19 -2.08
C GLN A 70 -30.56 7.13 -0.94
N ALA A 71 -29.59 7.98 -0.58
CA ALA A 71 -29.82 9.06 0.34
C ALA A 71 -30.63 10.17 -0.35
N ILE A 72 -31.72 10.57 0.27
CA ILE A 72 -32.54 11.70 -0.18
C ILE A 72 -32.37 12.86 0.77
N LYS A 73 -32.41 14.10 0.23
CA LYS A 73 -32.40 15.27 1.10
C LYS A 73 -33.64 15.23 2.00
N PRO A 74 -33.50 15.45 3.32
CA PRO A 74 -34.66 15.56 4.20
C PRO A 74 -35.60 16.62 3.67
N SER A 75 -36.82 16.22 3.30
CA SER A 75 -37.84 17.14 2.72
C SER A 75 -38.68 17.81 3.80
N THR A 76 -38.61 17.37 5.05
CA THR A 76 -39.35 17.91 6.19
C THR A 76 -38.43 18.48 7.25
N THR A 77 -38.89 19.52 7.94
CA THR A 77 -38.17 20.15 9.07
C THR A 77 -37.83 19.12 10.17
N ASP A 78 -38.74 18.18 10.45
CA ASP A 78 -38.49 17.06 11.37
C ASP A 78 -37.35 16.15 10.92
N GLY A 79 -37.23 15.90 9.61
CA GLY A 79 -36.16 15.12 9.01
C GLY A 79 -34.81 15.84 9.14
N VAL A 80 -34.80 17.15 8.87
CA VAL A 80 -33.60 18.00 9.04
C VAL A 80 -33.13 18.03 10.49
N GLU A 81 -34.06 18.20 11.45
CA GLU A 81 -33.72 18.20 12.87
C GLU A 81 -33.09 16.88 13.30
N ARG A 82 -33.68 15.75 12.93
CA ARG A 82 -33.14 14.41 13.25
C ARG A 82 -31.77 14.19 12.62
N PHE A 83 -31.59 14.60 11.37
CA PHE A 83 -30.29 14.53 10.70
C PHE A 83 -29.23 15.32 11.45
N LEU A 84 -29.50 16.57 11.82
CA LEU A 84 -28.54 17.39 12.58
C LEU A 84 -28.31 16.86 14.00
N ALA A 85 -29.35 16.31 14.65
CA ALA A 85 -29.27 15.74 15.98
C ALA A 85 -28.53 14.39 16.05
N SER A 86 -28.32 13.72 14.92
CA SER A 86 -27.66 12.40 14.81
C SER A 86 -26.17 12.44 15.16
N GLY A 87 -25.55 13.65 15.13
CA GLY A 87 -24.10 13.82 15.26
C GLY A 87 -23.31 13.73 13.96
N ALA A 88 -24.01 13.59 12.81
CA ALA A 88 -23.37 13.59 11.48
C ALA A 88 -22.62 14.89 11.21
N VAL A 89 -23.15 16.03 11.70
CA VAL A 89 -22.50 17.34 11.62
C VAL A 89 -21.83 17.65 12.98
N ARG A 90 -20.52 17.76 12.99
CA ARG A 90 -19.76 18.03 14.22
C ARG A 90 -20.14 19.38 14.80
N GLY A 91 -20.31 19.45 16.12
CA GLY A 91 -20.65 20.68 16.84
C GLY A 91 -22.15 20.95 16.97
N ILE A 92 -23.02 20.11 16.41
CA ILE A 92 -24.46 20.16 16.59
C ILE A 92 -24.92 18.96 17.44
N GLY A 93 -25.46 19.21 18.63
CA GLY A 93 -26.16 18.23 19.44
C GLY A 93 -27.67 18.40 19.34
N LYS A 94 -28.45 17.48 19.95
CA LYS A 94 -29.93 17.46 19.88
C LYS A 94 -30.60 18.81 20.16
N THR A 95 -30.24 19.44 21.26
CA THR A 95 -30.80 20.75 21.66
C THR A 95 -30.45 21.86 20.66
N MET A 96 -29.25 21.81 20.08
CA MET A 96 -28.80 22.78 19.09
C MET A 96 -29.49 22.56 17.76
N ALA A 97 -29.68 21.31 17.34
CA ALA A 97 -30.40 20.94 16.13
C ALA A 97 -31.83 21.50 16.14
N ALA A 98 -32.58 21.28 17.24
CA ALA A 98 -33.92 21.79 17.40
C ALA A 98 -33.97 23.34 17.25
N ARG A 99 -33.06 24.05 17.91
CA ARG A 99 -32.99 25.53 17.84
C ARG A 99 -32.62 26.05 16.45
N ILE A 100 -31.74 25.33 15.72
CA ILE A 100 -31.33 25.70 14.36
C ILE A 100 -32.55 25.56 13.43
N VAL A 101 -33.24 24.41 13.52
CA VAL A 101 -34.40 24.14 12.67
C VAL A 101 -35.61 25.02 13.04
N GLU A 102 -35.84 25.31 14.33
CA GLU A 102 -36.86 26.23 14.77
C GLU A 102 -36.64 27.66 14.19
N HIS A 103 -35.36 28.09 14.09
CA HIS A 103 -35.02 29.43 13.61
C HIS A 103 -35.05 29.55 12.07
N PHE A 104 -34.53 28.55 11.35
CA PHE A 104 -34.33 28.59 9.89
C PHE A 104 -35.36 27.76 9.10
N GLY A 105 -36.11 26.89 9.75
CA GLY A 105 -37.13 26.04 9.11
C GLY A 105 -36.57 25.23 7.93
N SER A 106 -37.21 25.34 6.78
CA SER A 106 -36.83 24.72 5.50
C SER A 106 -35.48 25.18 4.99
N ASP A 107 -35.04 26.36 5.33
CA ASP A 107 -33.80 26.97 4.81
C ASP A 107 -32.55 26.48 5.58
N THR A 108 -32.71 25.64 6.60
CA THR A 108 -31.64 25.20 7.48
C THR A 108 -30.44 24.60 6.72
N LEU A 109 -30.68 23.72 5.76
CA LEU A 109 -29.60 23.07 4.99
C LEU A 109 -28.88 24.05 4.06
N ASP A 110 -29.65 25.00 3.48
CA ASP A 110 -29.08 26.07 2.63
C ASP A 110 -28.25 27.03 3.45
N VAL A 111 -28.66 27.37 4.67
CA VAL A 111 -27.87 28.16 5.59
C VAL A 111 -26.57 27.47 5.97
N LEU A 112 -26.60 26.19 6.28
CA LEU A 112 -25.39 25.38 6.58
C LEU A 112 -24.43 25.31 5.41
N SER A 113 -24.94 25.22 4.19
CA SER A 113 -24.16 25.08 2.96
C SER A 113 -23.61 26.41 2.45
N LEU A 114 -24.48 27.43 2.32
CA LEU A 114 -24.20 28.66 1.60
C LEU A 114 -23.82 29.84 2.51
N SER A 115 -24.33 29.82 3.74
CA SER A 115 -24.21 30.97 4.63
C SER A 115 -24.06 30.60 6.11
N PRO A 116 -23.07 29.73 6.46
CA PRO A 116 -22.95 29.21 7.84
C PRO A 116 -22.76 30.31 8.90
N TYR A 117 -22.30 31.49 8.54
CA TYR A 117 -22.20 32.63 9.45
C TYR A 117 -23.56 33.06 10.03
N ARG A 118 -24.66 32.80 9.33
CA ARG A 118 -26.02 33.08 9.82
C ARG A 118 -26.38 32.29 11.07
N LEU A 119 -25.71 31.17 11.33
CA LEU A 119 -25.88 30.43 12.57
C LEU A 119 -25.57 31.28 13.82
N THR A 120 -24.84 32.38 13.67
CA THR A 120 -24.59 33.32 14.77
C THR A 120 -25.84 34.10 15.21
N GLU A 121 -26.93 34.08 14.42
CA GLU A 121 -28.24 34.62 14.80
C GLU A 121 -28.84 33.80 15.99
N ILE A 122 -28.34 32.56 16.23
CA ILE A 122 -28.79 31.69 17.29
C ILE A 122 -27.92 31.91 18.54
N SER A 123 -28.54 32.27 19.68
CA SER A 123 -27.84 32.43 20.95
C SER A 123 -27.00 31.17 21.31
N GLY A 124 -25.71 31.33 21.64
CA GLY A 124 -24.79 30.27 21.97
C GLY A 124 -24.03 29.65 20.76
N ILE A 125 -24.18 30.22 19.56
CA ILE A 125 -23.33 29.92 18.40
C ILE A 125 -22.52 31.18 18.07
N GLY A 126 -21.24 31.20 18.50
CA GLY A 126 -20.30 32.23 18.09
C GLY A 126 -19.70 31.96 16.70
N ARG A 127 -19.03 32.97 16.12
CA ARG A 127 -18.49 32.94 14.77
C ARG A 127 -17.59 31.73 14.49
N LYS A 128 -16.68 31.39 15.41
CA LYS A 128 -15.79 30.19 15.27
C LYS A 128 -16.59 28.88 15.22
N LYS A 129 -17.66 28.78 16.01
CA LYS A 129 -18.50 27.60 16.05
C LYS A 129 -19.36 27.47 14.79
N ALA A 130 -19.88 28.56 14.29
CA ALA A 130 -20.64 28.61 13.04
C ALA A 130 -19.78 28.17 11.86
N GLU A 131 -18.55 28.65 11.78
CA GLU A 131 -17.57 28.26 10.77
C GLU A 131 -17.23 26.74 10.85
N ALA A 132 -16.94 26.23 12.05
CA ALA A 132 -16.65 24.82 12.25
C ALA A 132 -17.84 23.89 11.87
N ILE A 133 -19.07 24.32 12.16
CA ILE A 133 -20.30 23.61 11.77
C ILE A 133 -20.44 23.60 10.24
N GLY A 134 -20.26 24.75 9.58
CA GLY A 134 -20.31 24.88 8.12
C GLY A 134 -19.28 24.00 7.43
N MET A 135 -18.04 24.00 7.91
CA MET A 135 -16.96 23.12 7.40
C MET A 135 -17.34 21.64 7.55
N SER A 136 -17.84 21.24 8.71
CA SER A 136 -18.25 19.86 8.93
C SER A 136 -19.40 19.42 8.04
N TYR A 137 -20.35 20.32 7.76
CA TYR A 137 -21.44 20.05 6.83
C TYR A 137 -20.95 19.95 5.38
N ALA A 138 -20.02 20.82 4.98
CA ALA A 138 -19.40 20.78 3.66
C ALA A 138 -18.64 19.46 3.44
N GLU A 139 -17.80 19.05 4.41
CA GLU A 139 -17.09 17.76 4.37
C GLU A 139 -18.04 16.59 4.16
N LEU A 140 -19.20 16.59 4.85
CA LEU A 140 -20.19 15.54 4.72
C LEU A 140 -20.90 15.57 3.34
N SER A 141 -21.16 16.75 2.80
CA SER A 141 -21.75 16.92 1.47
C SER A 141 -20.81 16.44 0.38
N ASP A 142 -19.53 16.84 0.45
CA ASP A 142 -18.48 16.44 -0.49
C ASP A 142 -18.28 14.90 -0.48
N MET A 143 -18.27 14.31 0.72
CA MET A 143 -18.20 12.86 0.88
C MET A 143 -19.35 12.14 0.19
N ARG A 144 -20.56 12.64 0.36
CA ARG A 144 -21.76 12.07 -0.24
C ARG A 144 -21.74 12.18 -1.76
N GLU A 145 -21.37 13.34 -2.28
CA GLU A 145 -21.23 13.57 -3.72
C GLU A 145 -20.19 12.62 -4.33
N LEU A 146 -19.06 12.45 -3.64
CA LEU A 146 -18.00 11.52 -4.04
C LEU A 146 -18.49 10.05 -4.04
N MET A 147 -19.24 9.63 -3.03
CA MET A 147 -19.82 8.28 -2.98
C MET A 147 -20.77 8.01 -4.15
N VAL A 148 -21.68 8.94 -4.42
CA VAL A 148 -22.62 8.85 -5.55
C VAL A 148 -21.89 8.84 -6.89
N TYR A 149 -20.86 9.68 -7.03
CA TYR A 149 -20.05 9.74 -8.22
C TYR A 149 -19.34 8.40 -8.49
N LEU A 150 -18.68 7.82 -7.48
CA LEU A 150 -17.98 6.54 -7.62
C LEU A 150 -18.95 5.42 -8.00
N GLU A 151 -20.11 5.32 -7.34
CA GLU A 151 -21.12 4.29 -7.63
C GLU A 151 -21.71 4.44 -9.03
N SER A 152 -22.00 5.65 -9.48
CA SER A 152 -22.51 5.90 -10.84
C SER A 152 -21.52 5.46 -11.92
N HIS A 153 -20.22 5.40 -11.59
CA HIS A 153 -19.16 4.92 -12.47
C HIS A 153 -18.74 3.47 -12.18
N GLY A 154 -19.57 2.73 -11.42
CA GLY A 154 -19.36 1.31 -11.11
C GLY A 154 -18.15 1.02 -10.24
N VAL A 155 -17.75 1.98 -9.41
CA VAL A 155 -16.69 1.88 -8.41
C VAL A 155 -17.31 1.92 -7.03
N SER A 156 -16.79 1.10 -6.10
CA SER A 156 -17.32 1.05 -4.75
C SER A 156 -17.18 2.39 -4.02
N ALA A 157 -18.29 2.87 -3.41
CA ALA A 157 -18.29 4.05 -2.53
C ALA A 157 -17.32 3.93 -1.33
N ASN A 158 -16.85 2.72 -1.02
CA ASN A 158 -15.89 2.47 0.06
C ASN A 158 -14.55 3.19 -0.12
N TYR A 159 -14.23 3.63 -1.32
CA TYR A 159 -13.03 4.44 -1.57
C TYR A 159 -13.22 5.92 -1.19
N ALA A 160 -14.46 6.41 -1.09
CA ALA A 160 -14.73 7.83 -0.81
C ALA A 160 -14.08 8.34 0.49
N PRO A 161 -14.13 7.62 1.63
CA PRO A 161 -13.44 8.08 2.85
C PRO A 161 -11.92 8.22 2.69
N LYS A 162 -11.28 7.30 1.93
CA LYS A 162 -9.84 7.36 1.66
C LYS A 162 -9.48 8.53 0.75
N LEU A 163 -10.29 8.75 -0.29
CA LEU A 163 -10.14 9.86 -1.23
C LEU A 163 -10.32 11.20 -0.53
N GLN A 164 -11.34 11.31 0.33
CA GLN A 164 -11.60 12.51 1.12
C GLN A 164 -10.47 12.78 2.13
N ALA A 165 -9.96 11.74 2.79
CA ALA A 165 -8.84 11.88 3.72
C ALA A 165 -7.54 12.34 3.03
N GLN A 166 -7.29 11.90 1.78
CA GLN A 166 -6.10 12.24 1.01
C GLN A 166 -6.19 13.59 0.32
N TYR A 167 -7.32 13.92 -0.29
CA TYR A 167 -7.47 15.08 -1.18
C TYR A 167 -8.45 16.17 -0.67
N GLY A 168 -9.21 15.87 0.40
CA GLY A 168 -10.19 16.80 0.95
C GLY A 168 -11.22 17.23 -0.11
N ALA A 169 -11.57 18.50 -0.13
CA ALA A 169 -12.52 19.09 -1.08
C ALA A 169 -12.06 18.99 -2.56
N THR A 170 -10.80 18.66 -2.83
CA THR A 170 -10.29 18.52 -4.20
C THR A 170 -10.43 17.12 -4.78
N ALA A 171 -10.95 16.16 -4.00
CA ALA A 171 -11.03 14.75 -4.38
C ALA A 171 -11.75 14.53 -5.72
N MET A 172 -12.93 15.15 -5.89
CA MET A 172 -13.70 15.06 -7.13
C MET A 172 -12.92 15.57 -8.34
N LYS A 173 -12.29 16.74 -8.21
CA LYS A 173 -11.49 17.36 -9.26
C LYS A 173 -10.30 16.47 -9.65
N ARG A 174 -9.59 15.91 -8.66
CA ARG A 174 -8.47 14.99 -8.89
C ARG A 174 -8.88 13.75 -9.66
N ILE A 175 -10.01 13.14 -9.31
CA ILE A 175 -10.53 11.97 -10.02
C ILE A 175 -10.86 12.30 -11.48
N GLN A 176 -11.41 13.49 -11.74
CA GLN A 176 -11.79 13.91 -13.09
C GLN A 176 -10.58 14.29 -13.95
N GLU A 177 -9.56 14.94 -13.35
CA GLU A 177 -8.37 15.40 -14.07
C GLU A 177 -7.37 14.25 -14.35
N ASN A 178 -7.09 13.42 -13.36
CA ASN A 178 -6.15 12.30 -13.49
C ASN A 178 -6.51 11.11 -12.59
N PRO A 179 -7.40 10.22 -13.02
CA PRO A 179 -7.79 9.04 -12.26
C PRO A 179 -6.61 8.11 -11.93
N TYR A 180 -5.56 8.10 -12.75
CA TYR A 180 -4.41 7.19 -12.56
C TYR A 180 -3.55 7.56 -11.37
N SER A 181 -3.55 8.84 -10.95
CA SER A 181 -2.87 9.25 -9.70
C SER A 181 -3.43 8.52 -8.46
N LEU A 182 -4.68 8.04 -8.52
CA LEU A 182 -5.27 7.29 -7.42
C LEU A 182 -4.54 5.97 -7.14
N ALA A 183 -3.94 5.37 -8.16
CA ALA A 183 -3.23 4.10 -8.02
C ALA A 183 -1.90 4.25 -7.27
N SER A 184 -1.26 5.43 -7.35
CA SER A 184 -0.05 5.76 -6.58
C SER A 184 -0.37 6.27 -5.18
N ASP A 185 -1.43 7.06 -5.03
CA ASP A 185 -1.67 7.86 -3.84
C ASP A 185 -2.54 7.14 -2.79
N ILE A 186 -3.33 6.12 -3.21
CA ILE A 186 -4.31 5.49 -2.33
C ILE A 186 -4.12 3.98 -2.22
N THR A 187 -3.72 3.53 -1.04
CA THR A 187 -3.57 2.09 -0.76
C THR A 187 -4.89 1.34 -0.99
N GLY A 188 -4.84 0.36 -1.90
CA GLY A 188 -5.97 -0.49 -2.28
C GLY A 188 -6.71 -0.04 -3.54
N ILE A 189 -6.35 1.10 -4.15
CA ILE A 189 -6.74 1.44 -5.51
C ILE A 189 -5.56 1.08 -6.41
N GLY A 190 -5.72 0.05 -7.24
CA GLY A 190 -4.73 -0.31 -8.25
C GLY A 190 -5.09 0.24 -9.63
N PHE A 191 -4.16 0.09 -10.60
CA PHE A 191 -4.36 0.52 -11.98
C PHE A 191 -5.72 0.12 -12.56
N ARG A 192 -6.15 -1.14 -12.40
CA ARG A 192 -7.43 -1.63 -12.95
C ARG A 192 -8.64 -0.86 -12.44
N THR A 193 -8.61 -0.45 -11.18
CA THR A 193 -9.71 0.36 -10.60
C THR A 193 -9.65 1.79 -11.12
N ALA A 194 -8.47 2.38 -11.19
CA ALA A 194 -8.24 3.71 -11.76
C ALA A 194 -8.64 3.76 -13.24
N ASP A 195 -8.27 2.75 -14.03
CA ASP A 195 -8.61 2.63 -15.45
C ASP A 195 -10.13 2.51 -15.66
N LYS A 196 -10.82 1.74 -14.81
CA LYS A 196 -12.26 1.65 -14.82
C LYS A 196 -12.94 3.00 -14.55
N ILE A 197 -12.42 3.76 -13.58
CA ILE A 197 -12.90 5.13 -13.29
C ILE A 197 -12.66 6.03 -14.52
N ALA A 198 -11.44 6.04 -15.06
CA ALA A 198 -11.06 6.85 -16.21
C ALA A 198 -11.97 6.65 -17.42
N LEU A 199 -12.20 5.39 -17.80
CA LEU A 199 -13.07 5.05 -18.93
C LEU A 199 -14.54 5.39 -18.66
N ALA A 200 -15.01 5.16 -17.43
CA ALA A 200 -16.38 5.48 -17.04
C ALA A 200 -16.66 6.99 -17.00
N THR A 201 -15.65 7.80 -16.72
CA THR A 201 -15.73 9.27 -16.76
C THR A 201 -15.61 9.85 -18.19
N GLY A 202 -15.47 8.99 -19.21
CA GLY A 202 -15.41 9.40 -20.60
C GLY A 202 -14.00 9.77 -21.08
N MET A 203 -12.96 9.40 -20.35
CA MET A 203 -11.58 9.57 -20.80
C MET A 203 -11.34 8.75 -22.07
N ASP A 204 -10.63 9.33 -23.04
CA ASP A 204 -10.27 8.61 -24.26
C ASP A 204 -9.43 7.37 -23.94
N GLY A 205 -9.88 6.21 -24.41
CA GLY A 205 -9.19 4.94 -24.20
C GLY A 205 -7.80 4.85 -24.82
N ALA A 206 -7.43 5.78 -25.69
CA ALA A 206 -6.12 5.86 -26.33
C ALA A 206 -5.30 7.09 -25.91
N CYS A 207 -5.71 7.78 -24.82
CA CYS A 207 -4.96 8.95 -24.32
C CYS A 207 -3.59 8.57 -23.75
N GLU A 208 -2.69 9.52 -23.77
CA GLU A 208 -1.29 9.35 -23.33
C GLU A 208 -1.20 8.94 -21.85
N GLU A 209 -2.00 9.56 -20.98
CA GLU A 209 -2.02 9.29 -19.55
C GLU A 209 -2.39 7.82 -19.25
N ARG A 210 -3.36 7.29 -20.00
CA ARG A 210 -3.74 5.87 -19.87
C ARG A 210 -2.63 4.94 -20.27
N ILE A 211 -1.98 5.22 -21.40
CA ILE A 211 -0.90 4.38 -21.94
C ILE A 211 0.30 4.43 -21.01
N LYS A 212 0.67 5.61 -20.51
CA LYS A 212 1.74 5.80 -19.53
C LYS A 212 1.48 4.98 -18.26
N ALA A 213 0.29 5.11 -17.69
CA ALA A 213 -0.11 4.33 -16.50
C ALA A 213 -0.13 2.82 -16.78
N GLY A 214 -0.51 2.41 -17.99
CA GLY A 214 -0.48 1.01 -18.42
C GLY A 214 0.93 0.44 -18.56
N LEU A 215 1.88 1.22 -19.10
CA LEU A 215 3.31 0.86 -19.17
C LEU A 215 3.90 0.71 -17.76
N GLU A 216 3.67 1.67 -16.89
CA GLU A 216 4.10 1.60 -15.49
C GLU A 216 3.52 0.39 -14.76
N TYR A 217 2.24 0.10 -14.97
CA TYR A 217 1.60 -1.07 -14.40
C TYR A 217 2.20 -2.39 -14.90
N ALA A 218 2.49 -2.50 -16.20
CA ALA A 218 3.13 -3.68 -16.79
C ALA A 218 4.55 -3.90 -16.23
N LEU A 219 5.33 -2.82 -16.06
CA LEU A 219 6.64 -2.87 -15.40
C LEU A 219 6.53 -3.32 -13.94
N ASN A 220 5.59 -2.78 -13.19
CA ASN A 220 5.36 -3.14 -11.79
C ASN A 220 4.85 -4.58 -11.62
N GLN A 221 4.08 -5.09 -12.58
CA GLN A 221 3.69 -6.51 -12.61
C GLN A 221 4.90 -7.44 -12.83
N ALA A 222 5.80 -7.07 -13.75
CA ALA A 222 7.04 -7.80 -13.96
C ALA A 222 7.95 -7.75 -12.72
N ALA A 223 8.05 -6.60 -12.07
CA ALA A 223 8.79 -6.44 -10.81
C ALA A 223 8.21 -7.34 -9.70
N SER A 224 6.88 -7.41 -9.58
CA SER A 224 6.21 -8.31 -8.63
C SER A 224 6.44 -9.80 -8.94
N ALA A 225 6.74 -10.14 -10.21
CA ALA A 225 7.13 -11.49 -10.63
C ALA A 225 8.63 -11.77 -10.43
N GLY A 226 9.40 -10.82 -9.89
CA GLY A 226 10.82 -10.95 -9.58
C GLY A 226 11.78 -10.47 -10.67
N HIS A 227 11.29 -9.74 -11.68
CA HIS A 227 12.12 -9.18 -12.74
C HIS A 227 12.54 -7.74 -12.38
N THR A 228 13.79 -7.40 -12.60
CA THR A 228 14.28 -6.02 -12.41
C THR A 228 14.05 -5.15 -13.64
N CYS A 229 13.96 -5.77 -14.81
CA CYS A 229 13.74 -5.11 -16.10
C CYS A 229 12.90 -5.97 -17.03
N VAL A 230 12.43 -5.38 -18.10
CA VAL A 230 11.62 -6.05 -19.14
C VAL A 230 12.18 -5.67 -20.52
N PRO A 231 12.35 -6.62 -21.47
CA PRO A 231 12.64 -6.28 -22.87
C PRO A 231 11.54 -5.40 -23.46
N GLU A 232 11.95 -4.38 -24.24
CA GLU A 232 11.04 -3.42 -24.89
C GLU A 232 9.87 -4.10 -25.60
N GLU A 233 10.15 -5.08 -26.46
CA GLU A 233 9.11 -5.78 -27.24
C GLU A 233 8.07 -6.47 -26.34
N LEU A 234 8.53 -7.04 -25.22
CA LEU A 234 7.65 -7.70 -24.26
C LEU A 234 6.78 -6.68 -23.54
N LEU A 235 7.37 -5.57 -23.09
CA LEU A 235 6.64 -4.50 -22.43
C LEU A 235 5.54 -3.93 -23.32
N LEU A 236 5.87 -3.59 -24.56
CA LEU A 236 4.90 -3.04 -25.54
C LEU A 236 3.77 -4.03 -25.79
N ARG A 237 4.09 -5.31 -26.02
CA ARG A 237 3.09 -6.36 -26.26
C ARG A 237 2.15 -6.54 -25.07
N GLU A 238 2.67 -6.60 -23.86
CA GLU A 238 1.83 -6.76 -22.65
C GLU A 238 0.97 -5.51 -22.39
N THR A 239 1.48 -4.32 -22.69
CA THR A 239 0.71 -3.07 -22.59
C THR A 239 -0.42 -3.01 -23.61
N VAL A 240 -0.17 -3.37 -24.87
CA VAL A 240 -1.21 -3.50 -25.91
C VAL A 240 -2.31 -4.47 -25.47
N ARG A 241 -1.92 -5.63 -24.95
CA ARG A 241 -2.84 -6.65 -24.44
C ARG A 241 -3.66 -6.16 -23.24
N LEU A 242 -3.02 -5.43 -22.32
CA LEU A 242 -3.65 -4.89 -21.11
C LEU A 242 -4.70 -3.84 -21.45
N LEU A 243 -4.34 -2.88 -22.32
CA LEU A 243 -5.16 -1.71 -22.63
C LEU A 243 -6.12 -1.93 -23.79
N GLN A 244 -5.91 -2.97 -24.60
CA GLN A 244 -6.68 -3.29 -25.82
C GLN A 244 -6.70 -2.12 -26.83
N VAL A 245 -5.56 -1.44 -26.97
CA VAL A 245 -5.34 -0.35 -27.95
C VAL A 245 -4.39 -0.79 -29.05
N SER A 246 -4.29 -0.01 -30.14
CA SER A 246 -3.38 -0.34 -31.24
C SER A 246 -1.91 -0.26 -30.82
N SER A 247 -1.08 -1.13 -31.39
CA SER A 247 0.36 -1.14 -31.10
C SER A 247 1.06 0.14 -31.52
N SER A 248 0.58 0.82 -32.60
CA SER A 248 1.13 2.09 -33.06
C SER A 248 1.00 3.16 -31.97
N VAL A 249 -0.19 3.31 -31.38
CA VAL A 249 -0.45 4.34 -30.36
C VAL A 249 0.38 4.09 -29.10
N VAL A 250 0.49 2.81 -28.67
CA VAL A 250 1.36 2.47 -27.52
C VAL A 250 2.82 2.78 -27.82
N ASN A 251 3.30 2.45 -29.05
CA ASN A 251 4.67 2.73 -29.44
C ASN A 251 4.95 4.23 -29.52
N ASP A 252 4.03 5.03 -30.07
CA ASP A 252 4.21 6.48 -30.18
C ASP A 252 4.38 7.13 -28.79
N VAL A 253 3.52 6.78 -27.84
CA VAL A 253 3.65 7.25 -26.44
C VAL A 253 4.94 6.74 -25.79
N PHE A 254 5.29 5.47 -26.02
CA PHE A 254 6.54 4.90 -25.49
C PHE A 254 7.77 5.65 -26.03
N GLN A 255 7.83 5.98 -27.32
CA GLN A 255 8.94 6.74 -27.91
C GLN A 255 9.00 8.17 -27.35
N ASN A 256 7.85 8.82 -27.09
CA ASN A 256 7.81 10.12 -26.44
C ASN A 256 8.41 10.05 -25.03
N LEU A 257 8.02 9.03 -24.23
CA LEU A 257 8.56 8.83 -22.87
C LEU A 257 10.07 8.56 -22.86
N LEU A 258 10.58 7.87 -23.88
CA LEU A 258 12.02 7.70 -24.07
C LEU A 258 12.72 9.02 -24.40
N ALA A 259 12.14 9.83 -25.29
CA ALA A 259 12.70 11.11 -25.70
C ALA A 259 12.71 12.14 -24.54
N GLU A 260 11.76 12.03 -23.62
CA GLU A 260 11.65 12.84 -22.40
C GLU A 260 12.49 12.31 -21.21
N ASP A 261 13.27 11.24 -21.42
CA ASP A 261 14.05 10.55 -20.36
C ASP A 261 13.20 10.10 -19.14
N MET A 262 11.93 9.78 -19.39
CA MET A 262 10.99 9.33 -18.38
C MET A 262 11.09 7.82 -18.07
N LEU A 263 11.78 7.05 -18.92
CA LEU A 263 12.02 5.62 -18.77
C LEU A 263 13.51 5.34 -18.65
N ARG A 264 13.89 4.45 -17.75
CA ARG A 264 15.27 3.97 -17.64
C ARG A 264 15.49 2.80 -18.56
N THR A 265 16.51 2.92 -19.39
CA THR A 265 16.83 1.91 -20.41
C THR A 265 18.30 1.52 -20.38
N GLU A 266 18.58 0.29 -20.74
CA GLU A 266 19.93 -0.24 -20.91
C GLU A 266 19.96 -1.18 -22.14
N GLU A 267 21.05 -1.14 -22.91
CA GLU A 267 21.23 -2.05 -24.03
C GLU A 267 22.17 -3.19 -23.63
N VAL A 268 21.66 -4.42 -23.62
CA VAL A 268 22.41 -5.62 -23.29
C VAL A 268 22.23 -6.66 -24.38
N GLY A 269 23.31 -7.07 -25.01
CA GLY A 269 23.27 -8.11 -26.05
C GLY A 269 22.37 -7.78 -27.25
N GLY A 270 22.18 -6.51 -27.59
CA GLY A 270 21.32 -6.05 -28.66
C GLY A 270 19.83 -5.96 -28.30
N LEU A 271 19.50 -6.18 -27.05
CA LEU A 271 18.15 -5.99 -26.50
C LEU A 271 18.11 -4.70 -25.68
N ARG A 272 17.09 -3.87 -25.92
CA ARG A 272 16.78 -2.75 -25.05
C ARG A 272 15.91 -3.24 -23.89
N LEU A 273 16.43 -3.05 -22.66
CA LEU A 273 15.80 -3.41 -21.41
C LEU A 273 15.21 -2.15 -20.77
N ILE A 274 13.98 -2.24 -20.29
CA ILE A 274 13.25 -1.14 -19.66
C ILE A 274 13.11 -1.45 -18.17
N TYR A 275 13.45 -0.49 -17.33
CA TYR A 275 13.46 -0.61 -15.87
C TYR A 275 12.45 0.31 -15.21
N PRO A 276 11.79 -0.12 -14.12
CA PRO A 276 11.29 0.80 -13.11
C PRO A 276 12.48 1.57 -12.49
N GLU A 277 12.35 2.89 -12.31
CA GLU A 277 13.44 3.74 -11.81
C GLU A 277 14.08 3.21 -10.53
N TYR A 278 13.27 2.81 -9.55
CA TYR A 278 13.76 2.31 -8.26
C TYR A 278 14.58 1.01 -8.37
N LEU A 279 14.24 0.12 -9.31
CA LEU A 279 15.00 -1.11 -9.56
C LEU A 279 16.30 -0.84 -10.29
N TYR A 280 16.29 0.06 -11.27
CA TYR A 280 17.50 0.51 -11.95
C TYR A 280 18.52 1.07 -10.94
N GLN A 281 18.06 1.98 -10.08
CA GLN A 281 18.91 2.55 -9.04
C GLN A 281 19.41 1.48 -8.05
N ALA A 282 18.57 0.52 -7.68
CA ALA A 282 18.96 -0.59 -6.81
C ALA A 282 20.06 -1.45 -7.45
N GLU A 283 19.97 -1.79 -8.74
CA GLU A 283 21.02 -2.53 -9.45
C GLU A 283 22.34 -1.74 -9.53
N VAL A 284 22.27 -0.49 -9.96
CA VAL A 284 23.45 0.38 -10.08
C VAL A 284 24.16 0.56 -8.73
N GLN A 285 23.39 0.81 -7.68
CA GLN A 285 23.96 0.98 -6.33
C GLN A 285 24.56 -0.33 -5.80
N THR A 286 23.84 -1.44 -5.97
CA THR A 286 24.34 -2.77 -5.56
C THR A 286 25.66 -3.10 -6.27
N SER A 287 25.72 -2.92 -7.59
CA SER A 287 26.93 -3.15 -8.38
C SER A 287 28.10 -2.32 -7.89
N LYS A 288 27.91 -1.00 -7.72
CA LYS A 288 28.95 -0.09 -7.22
C LYS A 288 29.48 -0.51 -5.84
N ARG A 289 28.59 -0.94 -4.94
CA ARG A 289 28.95 -1.36 -3.58
C ARG A 289 29.68 -2.69 -3.56
N LEU A 290 29.22 -3.67 -4.34
CA LEU A 290 29.92 -4.95 -4.45
C LEU A 290 31.33 -4.78 -5.02
N LEU A 291 31.52 -3.91 -6.04
CA LEU A 291 32.83 -3.59 -6.58
C LEU A 291 33.72 -2.93 -5.51
N LYS A 292 33.17 -1.97 -4.75
CA LYS A 292 33.92 -1.33 -3.65
C LYS A 292 34.32 -2.33 -2.56
N LEU A 293 33.40 -3.23 -2.15
CA LEU A 293 33.72 -4.28 -1.16
C LEU A 293 34.75 -5.26 -1.68
N ARG A 294 34.69 -5.64 -2.96
CA ARG A 294 35.69 -6.52 -3.59
C ARG A 294 37.10 -5.98 -3.43
N ASP A 295 37.28 -4.67 -3.57
CA ASP A 295 38.60 -4.00 -3.57
C ASP A 295 39.12 -3.72 -2.15
N LEU A 296 38.34 -3.99 -1.08
CA LEU A 296 38.68 -3.78 0.33
C LEU A 296 39.31 -5.01 1.03
N ALA A 297 39.64 -6.05 0.30
CA ALA A 297 39.93 -7.41 0.84
C ALA A 297 41.23 -7.63 1.64
N ASP A 298 42.01 -6.60 1.99
CA ASP A 298 43.33 -6.78 2.59
C ASP A 298 43.40 -6.96 4.13
N ALA A 299 42.25 -7.11 4.80
CA ALA A 299 42.19 -6.94 6.26
C ALA A 299 42.61 -8.18 7.10
N LEU A 300 42.76 -9.38 6.53
CA LEU A 300 43.00 -10.61 7.30
C LEU A 300 44.33 -11.35 7.05
N GLU A 301 45.27 -10.72 6.36
CA GLU A 301 46.59 -11.32 6.03
C GLU A 301 47.45 -11.77 7.24
N LYS A 302 47.10 -11.35 8.45
CA LYS A 302 47.92 -11.64 9.66
C LYS A 302 47.50 -12.91 10.42
N VAL A 303 46.49 -13.62 9.96
CA VAL A 303 45.91 -14.76 10.68
C VAL A 303 46.36 -16.08 10.03
N ASN A 304 46.91 -16.98 10.83
CA ASN A 304 47.26 -18.32 10.35
C ASN A 304 45.97 -19.19 10.29
N VAL A 305 45.30 -19.14 9.14
CA VAL A 305 43.98 -19.79 8.88
C VAL A 305 44.08 -21.30 9.05
N ASP A 306 45.14 -21.94 8.53
CA ASP A 306 45.30 -23.40 8.60
C ASP A 306 45.41 -23.91 10.03
N LYS A 307 46.14 -23.16 10.87
CA LYS A 307 46.27 -23.50 12.29
C LYS A 307 44.90 -23.42 13.01
N ILE A 308 44.09 -22.41 12.69
CA ILE A 308 42.81 -22.23 13.30
C ILE A 308 41.81 -23.30 12.82
N ILE A 309 41.81 -23.62 11.52
CA ILE A 309 41.02 -24.68 10.96
C ILE A 309 41.35 -26.02 11.63
N GLY A 310 42.64 -26.37 11.73
CA GLY A 310 43.07 -27.61 12.38
C GLY A 310 42.71 -27.70 13.87
N GLN A 311 42.75 -26.60 14.60
CA GLN A 311 42.27 -26.55 15.98
C GLN A 311 40.76 -26.77 16.05
N TRP A 312 40.02 -26.07 15.21
CA TRP A 312 38.55 -26.19 15.17
C TRP A 312 38.10 -27.58 14.72
N GLU A 313 38.73 -28.20 13.71
CA GLU A 313 38.50 -29.62 13.32
C GLU A 313 38.66 -30.56 14.53
N SER A 314 39.71 -30.35 15.32
CA SER A 314 39.99 -31.18 16.51
C SER A 314 38.94 -30.94 17.60
N GLU A 315 38.54 -29.72 17.86
CA GLU A 315 37.56 -29.34 18.88
C GLU A 315 36.14 -29.83 18.48
N ALA A 316 35.80 -29.72 17.21
CA ALA A 316 34.49 -30.12 16.68
C ALA A 316 34.38 -31.64 16.37
N GLY A 317 35.52 -32.38 16.41
CA GLY A 317 35.56 -33.80 16.09
C GLY A 317 35.20 -34.12 14.61
N ILE A 318 35.55 -33.20 13.69
CA ILE A 318 35.25 -33.33 12.26
C ILE A 318 36.54 -33.22 11.43
N VAL A 319 36.46 -33.66 10.18
CA VAL A 319 37.50 -33.44 9.17
C VAL A 319 36.84 -32.81 7.96
N LEU A 320 37.31 -31.62 7.58
CA LEU A 320 36.86 -30.89 6.41
C LEU A 320 37.43 -31.51 5.12
N ALA A 321 36.57 -31.56 4.09
CA ALA A 321 37.06 -31.85 2.74
C ALA A 321 37.89 -30.67 2.22
N GLU A 322 38.82 -30.94 1.28
CA GLU A 322 39.69 -29.91 0.71
C GLU A 322 38.89 -28.73 0.12
N ALA A 323 37.84 -28.99 -0.62
CA ALA A 323 36.99 -27.95 -1.16
C ALA A 323 36.28 -27.09 -0.08
N GLN A 324 36.06 -27.64 1.12
CA GLN A 324 35.48 -26.88 2.24
C GLN A 324 36.57 -25.97 2.88
N LYS A 325 37.82 -26.45 2.96
CA LYS A 325 38.97 -25.64 3.42
C LYS A 325 39.24 -24.51 2.43
N GLU A 326 39.27 -24.81 1.13
CA GLU A 326 39.40 -23.79 0.07
C GLU A 326 38.32 -22.73 0.15
N ALA A 327 37.06 -23.11 0.42
CA ALA A 327 35.95 -22.16 0.58
C ALA A 327 36.17 -21.25 1.80
N ILE A 328 36.68 -21.77 2.93
CA ILE A 328 37.01 -20.95 4.10
C ILE A 328 38.15 -19.97 3.76
N HIS A 329 39.22 -20.42 3.12
CA HIS A 329 40.31 -19.54 2.67
C HIS A 329 39.82 -18.45 1.71
N ALA A 330 38.99 -18.82 0.72
CA ALA A 330 38.43 -17.89 -0.26
C ALA A 330 37.56 -16.81 0.39
N SER A 331 36.73 -17.18 1.39
CA SER A 331 35.87 -16.23 2.11
C SER A 331 36.67 -15.16 2.89
N LEU A 332 37.90 -15.44 3.27
CA LEU A 332 38.78 -14.53 3.99
C LEU A 332 39.67 -13.70 3.06
N LYS A 333 39.90 -14.20 1.86
CA LYS A 333 40.75 -13.56 0.85
C LYS A 333 39.99 -12.49 0.05
N TYR A 334 38.71 -12.70 -0.21
CA TYR A 334 37.91 -11.83 -1.07
C TYR A 334 36.90 -11.01 -0.26
N GLY A 335 36.79 -9.74 -0.55
CA GLY A 335 35.82 -8.85 0.11
C GLY A 335 34.34 -9.19 -0.20
N VAL A 336 34.08 -9.93 -1.28
CA VAL A 336 32.78 -10.54 -1.62
C VAL A 336 33.00 -11.99 -1.98
N PHE A 337 32.32 -12.90 -1.31
CA PHE A 337 32.40 -14.34 -1.54
C PHE A 337 31.02 -14.97 -1.62
N VAL A 338 30.79 -15.82 -2.62
CA VAL A 338 29.54 -16.55 -2.82
C VAL A 338 29.78 -18.04 -2.68
N LEU A 339 29.20 -18.65 -1.65
CA LEU A 339 29.24 -20.08 -1.40
C LEU A 339 28.00 -20.77 -1.99
N THR A 340 28.18 -21.62 -2.97
CA THR A 340 27.11 -22.42 -3.58
C THR A 340 27.31 -23.91 -3.34
N GLY A 341 26.26 -24.70 -3.39
CA GLY A 341 26.34 -26.14 -3.26
C GLY A 341 24.94 -26.77 -3.08
N GLY A 342 24.84 -28.04 -3.44
CA GLY A 342 23.63 -28.84 -3.29
C GLY A 342 23.22 -29.08 -1.83
N PRO A 343 22.06 -29.71 -1.59
CA PRO A 343 21.68 -30.17 -0.26
C PRO A 343 22.71 -31.15 0.30
N GLY A 344 23.06 -31.05 1.58
CA GLY A 344 23.97 -32.00 2.24
C GLY A 344 25.47 -31.85 1.94
N THR A 345 25.90 -30.86 1.14
CA THR A 345 27.31 -30.61 0.82
C THR A 345 28.12 -29.99 1.96
N GLY A 346 27.49 -29.73 3.10
CA GLY A 346 28.18 -29.18 4.28
C GLY A 346 28.34 -27.65 4.28
N LYS A 347 27.47 -26.90 3.55
CA LYS A 347 27.48 -25.41 3.59
C LYS A 347 27.48 -24.87 5.01
N THR A 348 26.63 -25.40 5.89
CA THR A 348 26.60 -25.01 7.31
C THR A 348 27.91 -25.28 8.03
N THR A 349 28.59 -26.37 7.70
CA THR A 349 29.91 -26.69 8.26
C THR A 349 30.96 -25.68 7.82
N VAL A 350 30.95 -25.29 6.54
CA VAL A 350 31.82 -24.23 6.01
C VAL A 350 31.53 -22.88 6.71
N ILE A 351 30.26 -22.52 6.90
CA ILE A 351 29.89 -21.31 7.64
C ILE A 351 30.46 -21.33 9.06
N LYS A 352 30.35 -22.44 9.79
CA LYS A 352 30.95 -22.59 11.12
C LYS A 352 32.48 -22.45 11.11
N GLY A 353 33.15 -23.01 10.11
CA GLY A 353 34.59 -22.85 9.92
C GLY A 353 34.98 -21.39 9.68
N ILE A 354 34.21 -20.67 8.82
CA ILE A 354 34.40 -19.23 8.57
C ILE A 354 34.24 -18.44 9.87
N LEU A 355 33.17 -18.72 10.63
CA LEU A 355 32.91 -18.06 11.92
C LEU A 355 34.06 -18.28 12.90
N ALA A 356 34.56 -19.52 13.05
CA ALA A 356 35.64 -19.85 13.95
C ALA A 356 36.92 -19.06 13.61
N VAL A 357 37.24 -18.87 12.33
CA VAL A 357 38.39 -18.06 11.90
C VAL A 357 38.19 -16.58 12.15
N LEU A 358 37.03 -16.04 11.78
CA LEU A 358 36.68 -14.62 11.95
C LEU A 358 36.66 -14.22 13.43
N GLU A 359 36.18 -15.07 14.32
CA GLU A 359 36.17 -14.84 15.78
C GLU A 359 37.56 -14.82 16.37
N LYS A 360 38.41 -15.78 15.97
CA LYS A 360 39.82 -15.79 16.38
C LYS A 360 40.60 -14.59 15.86
N ALA A 361 40.16 -14.03 14.74
CA ALA A 361 40.70 -12.76 14.20
C ALA A 361 40.16 -11.52 14.91
N GLY A 362 39.21 -11.67 15.86
CA GLY A 362 38.59 -10.56 16.58
C GLY A 362 37.58 -9.75 15.75
N CYS A 363 37.07 -10.33 14.67
CA CYS A 363 36.11 -9.67 13.81
C CYS A 363 34.71 -9.63 14.44
N ARG A 364 34.03 -8.50 14.26
CA ARG A 364 32.58 -8.38 14.55
C ARG A 364 31.80 -8.93 13.36
N ILE A 365 30.99 -9.96 13.61
CA ILE A 365 30.28 -10.71 12.58
C ILE A 365 28.78 -10.51 12.77
N LEU A 366 28.06 -10.26 11.68
CA LEU A 366 26.60 -10.23 11.63
C LEU A 366 26.11 -11.36 10.73
N LEU A 367 25.07 -12.10 11.23
CA LEU A 367 24.43 -13.14 10.47
C LEU A 367 23.01 -12.72 10.13
N ALA A 368 22.63 -12.94 8.87
CA ALA A 368 21.30 -12.61 8.40
C ALA A 368 20.74 -13.65 7.42
N ALA A 369 19.41 -13.64 7.23
CA ALA A 369 18.72 -14.40 6.21
C ALA A 369 17.51 -13.64 5.71
N PRO A 370 16.95 -13.95 4.52
CA PRO A 370 15.78 -13.27 3.98
C PRO A 370 14.52 -13.42 4.83
N THR A 371 14.34 -14.59 5.46
CA THR A 371 13.13 -14.92 6.21
C THR A 371 13.42 -15.21 7.67
N GLY A 372 12.44 -14.97 8.56
CA GLY A 372 12.58 -15.27 9.99
C GLY A 372 12.86 -16.76 10.27
N ARG A 373 12.27 -17.66 9.47
CA ARG A 373 12.52 -19.12 9.59
C ARG A 373 13.96 -19.48 9.22
N ALA A 374 14.49 -18.92 8.14
CA ALA A 374 15.88 -19.12 7.74
C ALA A 374 16.87 -18.52 8.75
N ALA A 375 16.62 -17.30 9.25
CA ALA A 375 17.41 -16.66 10.27
C ALA A 375 17.49 -17.49 11.55
N ARG A 376 16.35 -18.02 12.02
CA ARG A 376 16.31 -18.90 13.19
C ARG A 376 17.11 -20.19 12.97
N ARG A 377 16.93 -20.84 11.79
CA ARG A 377 17.70 -22.05 11.44
C ARG A 377 19.22 -21.76 11.38
N LEU A 378 19.61 -20.62 10.82
CA LEU A 378 21.00 -20.19 10.80
C LEU A 378 21.54 -19.98 12.22
N ALA A 379 20.79 -19.32 13.10
CA ALA A 379 21.17 -19.13 14.50
C ALA A 379 21.33 -20.47 15.25
N ASP A 380 20.33 -21.35 15.15
CA ASP A 380 20.36 -22.68 15.80
C ASP A 380 21.53 -23.54 15.30
N SER A 381 21.83 -23.47 14.01
CA SER A 381 22.90 -24.27 13.41
C SER A 381 24.29 -23.72 13.62
N SER A 382 24.46 -22.38 13.65
CA SER A 382 25.77 -21.72 13.83
C SER A 382 26.16 -21.50 15.28
N GLY A 383 25.18 -21.46 16.19
CA GLY A 383 25.37 -21.04 17.58
C GLY A 383 25.50 -19.52 17.79
N HIS A 384 25.27 -18.74 16.72
CA HIS A 384 25.39 -17.27 16.73
C HIS A 384 24.04 -16.60 16.51
N PRO A 385 23.76 -15.42 17.08
CA PRO A 385 22.55 -14.67 16.80
C PRO A 385 22.44 -14.35 15.30
N ALA A 386 21.27 -14.63 14.70
CA ALA A 386 20.96 -14.26 13.34
C ALA A 386 19.61 -13.59 13.26
N VAL A 387 19.45 -12.61 12.37
CA VAL A 387 18.25 -11.82 12.18
C VAL A 387 17.83 -11.80 10.72
N THR A 388 16.62 -11.29 10.42
CA THR A 388 16.26 -11.07 9.01
C THR A 388 17.02 -9.87 8.45
N VAL A 389 17.28 -9.88 7.13
CA VAL A 389 17.94 -8.74 6.45
C VAL A 389 17.17 -7.43 6.69
N HIS A 390 15.83 -7.46 6.66
CA HIS A 390 15.00 -6.30 6.98
C HIS A 390 15.25 -5.78 8.40
N ARG A 391 15.34 -6.68 9.38
CA ARG A 391 15.63 -6.29 10.77
C ARG A 391 17.07 -5.78 10.93
N LEU A 392 18.02 -6.40 10.22
CA LEU A 392 19.41 -5.96 10.22
C LEU A 392 19.57 -4.52 9.72
N LEU A 393 18.79 -4.17 8.68
CA LEU A 393 18.79 -2.85 8.06
C LEU A 393 17.80 -1.85 8.73
N GLU A 394 17.15 -2.24 9.84
CA GLU A 394 16.19 -1.40 10.56
C GLU A 394 15.05 -0.90 9.66
N TYR A 395 14.48 -1.81 8.86
CA TYR A 395 13.37 -1.50 7.98
C TYR A 395 12.13 -1.03 8.76
N THR A 396 11.59 0.13 8.37
CA THR A 396 10.32 0.66 8.85
C THR A 396 9.38 0.88 7.68
N PRO A 397 8.16 0.28 7.70
CA PRO A 397 7.17 0.51 6.66
C PRO A 397 6.63 1.94 6.77
N ASN A 398 6.95 2.79 5.81
CA ASN A 398 6.33 4.10 5.61
C ASN A 398 5.48 4.06 4.34
N GLY A 399 4.29 4.67 4.40
CA GLY A 399 3.25 4.57 3.38
C GLY A 399 3.66 4.99 1.97
N GLY A 400 4.41 4.13 1.27
CA GLY A 400 4.76 4.28 -0.14
C GLY A 400 6.23 4.10 -0.50
N GLY A 401 7.15 3.86 0.46
CA GLY A 401 8.57 3.68 0.17
C GLY A 401 9.29 2.73 1.11
N PHE A 402 10.47 2.25 0.68
CA PHE A 402 11.39 1.50 1.52
C PHE A 402 12.20 2.48 2.36
N ASN A 403 12.04 2.45 3.69
CA ASN A 403 12.87 3.23 4.59
C ASN A 403 13.71 2.29 5.45
N PHE A 404 15.03 2.36 5.26
CA PHE A 404 16.01 1.59 6.00
C PHE A 404 16.81 2.53 6.90
N GLY A 405 16.88 2.21 8.20
CA GLY A 405 17.66 2.98 9.17
C GLY A 405 19.17 2.92 8.87
N LYS A 406 19.65 1.73 8.45
CA LYS A 406 21.06 1.55 8.03
C LYS A 406 21.24 1.93 6.57
N ASN A 407 22.21 2.82 6.32
CA ASN A 407 22.50 3.41 5.01
C ASN A 407 23.93 3.95 4.95
N ASP A 408 24.31 4.69 3.88
CA ASP A 408 25.66 5.28 3.73
C ASP A 408 26.06 6.21 4.88
N GLY A 409 25.08 6.88 5.50
CA GLY A 409 25.32 7.79 6.63
C GLY A 409 25.40 7.07 7.99
N ASP A 410 24.80 5.90 8.10
CA ASP A 410 24.85 5.03 9.29
C ASP A 410 25.04 3.57 8.88
N PRO A 411 26.26 3.16 8.50
CA PRO A 411 26.57 1.82 8.04
C PRO A 411 26.47 0.79 9.18
N LEU A 412 26.38 -0.49 8.80
CA LEU A 412 26.44 -1.60 9.75
C LEU A 412 27.81 -1.65 10.43
N ASP A 413 27.81 -1.71 11.75
CA ASP A 413 29.04 -1.81 12.55
C ASP A 413 29.50 -3.28 12.64
N ALA A 414 30.13 -3.75 11.56
CA ALA A 414 30.65 -5.11 11.43
C ALA A 414 31.83 -5.17 10.47
N ASN A 415 32.69 -6.18 10.68
CA ASN A 415 33.81 -6.50 9.78
C ASN A 415 33.39 -7.53 8.72
N ALA A 416 32.37 -8.35 9.03
CA ALA A 416 31.84 -9.35 8.10
C ALA A 416 30.33 -9.52 8.27
N ILE A 417 29.63 -9.73 7.16
CA ILE A 417 28.24 -10.13 7.14
C ILE A 417 28.12 -11.46 6.39
N ILE A 418 27.46 -12.42 7.01
CA ILE A 418 27.12 -13.71 6.39
C ILE A 418 25.64 -13.77 6.17
N ILE A 419 25.23 -13.96 4.91
CA ILE A 419 23.80 -14.06 4.52
C ILE A 419 23.54 -15.48 4.01
N ASP A 420 22.68 -16.22 4.70
CA ASP A 420 22.21 -17.55 4.26
C ASP A 420 20.95 -17.41 3.39
N GLU A 421 20.70 -18.38 2.51
CA GLU A 421 19.56 -18.39 1.56
C GLU A 421 19.50 -17.12 0.69
N ALA A 422 20.65 -16.61 0.23
CA ALA A 422 20.74 -15.35 -0.52
C ALA A 422 19.97 -15.35 -1.84
N SER A 423 19.61 -16.52 -2.40
CA SER A 423 18.77 -16.65 -3.59
C SER A 423 17.34 -16.11 -3.42
N MET A 424 16.90 -15.92 -2.18
CA MET A 424 15.59 -15.36 -1.83
C MET A 424 15.64 -13.84 -1.52
N LEU A 425 16.79 -13.21 -1.68
CA LEU A 425 16.93 -11.77 -1.43
C LEU A 425 16.32 -10.97 -2.58
N ASP A 426 15.56 -9.95 -2.21
CA ASP A 426 15.21 -8.86 -3.13
C ASP A 426 16.43 -7.95 -3.32
N ILE A 427 16.56 -7.33 -4.50
CA ILE A 427 17.67 -6.42 -4.79
C ILE A 427 17.56 -5.13 -3.97
N THR A 428 16.36 -4.69 -3.63
CA THR A 428 16.14 -3.44 -2.90
C THR A 428 16.80 -3.45 -1.52
N PRO A 429 16.59 -4.44 -0.63
CA PRO A 429 17.34 -4.54 0.62
C PRO A 429 18.87 -4.63 0.42
N VAL A 430 19.31 -5.36 -0.62
CA VAL A 430 20.76 -5.50 -0.91
C VAL A 430 21.38 -4.16 -1.24
N SER A 431 20.66 -3.31 -1.97
CA SER A 431 21.15 -1.96 -2.31
C SER A 431 21.38 -1.03 -1.10
N TYR A 432 20.84 -1.37 0.08
CA TYR A 432 21.01 -0.63 1.33
C TYR A 432 21.99 -1.30 2.32
N THR A 433 22.55 -2.48 1.97
CA THR A 433 23.49 -3.17 2.84
C THR A 433 24.86 -2.50 2.76
N HIS A 434 25.28 -1.83 3.82
CA HIS A 434 26.58 -1.15 3.94
C HIS A 434 27.40 -1.73 5.08
N LEU A 435 28.65 -2.06 4.80
CA LEU A 435 29.66 -2.32 5.80
C LEU A 435 30.49 -1.05 6.01
N ARG A 436 30.84 -0.78 7.25
CA ARG A 436 31.82 0.24 7.57
C ARG A 436 33.18 -0.24 7.06
N ALA A 437 33.76 0.51 6.13
CA ALA A 437 35.09 0.24 5.62
C ALA A 437 36.18 0.50 6.67
#